data_1516c10d932d03849a30b2046e6f5019
#
_entry.id   1516c10d932d03849a30b2046e6f5019
#
_cell.length_a   1.000
_cell.length_b   1.000
_cell.length_c   1.000
_cell.angle_alpha   90.00
_cell.angle_beta   90.00
_cell.angle_gamma   90.00
#
_symmetry.space_group_name_H-M   'P 1'
#
loop_
_entity.id
_entity.type
_entity.pdbx_description
1 polymer ?
#
loop_
_entity_poly.entity_id
_entity_poly.type
_entity_poly.pdbx_seq_one_letter_code
_entity_poly.pdbx_strand_id
1 'polypeptide(L)'
;RKKLEYLSIVMAIQILQYEFLGPIGLSEWGPPMDKVVYIIFTKNKEVFNMLYVGESDKTEELDFFIKNPKFKCWISHAGNEENIYLSIYPMWESSESERLQLAQKIVNKYEPICNQAVEDSKN
;
A
#
# COMPACT_ATOMS: atom_id res chain seq x y z
N ARG A 1 23.04 8.56 -9.10
CA ARG A 1 22.02 9.43 -8.71
C ARG A 1 20.94 9.58 -9.74
N LYS A 2 21.30 9.85 -10.93
CA LYS A 2 20.39 9.85 -12.00
C LYS A 2 19.74 8.52 -12.16
N LYS A 3 20.47 7.49 -11.92
CA LYS A 3 19.98 6.16 -11.95
C LYS A 3 18.82 5.97 -11.01
N LEU A 4 18.94 6.51 -9.82
CA LEU A 4 17.87 6.39 -8.85
C LEU A 4 16.61 7.08 -9.32
N GLU A 5 16.76 8.26 -9.90
CA GLU A 5 15.61 8.96 -10.41
C GLU A 5 14.95 8.20 -11.53
N TYR A 6 15.76 7.64 -12.38
CA TYR A 6 15.23 6.89 -13.49
C TYR A 6 14.46 5.68 -13.00
N LEU A 7 14.99 4.98 -12.03
CA LEU A 7 14.31 3.82 -11.48
C LEU A 7 12.99 4.21 -10.85
N SER A 8 12.96 5.32 -10.16
CA SER A 8 11.72 5.78 -9.57
C SER A 8 10.65 6.00 -10.60
N ILE A 9 11.05 6.55 -11.73
CA ILE A 9 10.10 6.84 -12.78
C ILE A 9 9.50 5.59 -13.37
N VAL A 10 10.31 4.55 -13.53
CA VAL A 10 9.82 3.35 -14.16
C VAL A 10 9.16 2.38 -13.22
N MET A 11 9.27 2.60 -11.91
CA MET A 11 8.66 1.66 -10.99
C MET A 11 7.20 1.97 -10.81
N ALA A 12 6.39 1.11 -11.39
CA ALA A 12 4.94 1.23 -11.31
C ALA A 12 4.35 -0.15 -11.48
N ILE A 13 3.16 -0.33 -10.94
CA ILE A 13 2.48 -1.60 -11.04
C ILE A 13 1.03 -1.31 -11.38
N GLN A 14 0.47 -2.10 -12.27
CA GLN A 14 -0.90 -1.91 -12.69
C GLN A 14 -1.83 -2.79 -11.89
N ILE A 15 -2.79 -2.17 -11.21
CA ILE A 15 -3.78 -2.87 -10.41
C ILE A 15 -5.12 -2.47 -10.98
N LEU A 16 -5.87 -3.46 -11.47
CA LEU A 16 -7.06 -3.18 -12.27
C LEU A 16 -6.64 -2.32 -13.45
N GLN A 17 -7.28 -1.19 -13.64
CA GLN A 17 -6.91 -0.28 -14.71
C GLN A 17 -6.12 0.92 -14.21
N TYR A 18 -5.63 0.86 -12.98
CA TYR A 18 -4.94 1.98 -12.35
C TYR A 18 -3.46 1.68 -12.21
N GLU A 19 -2.66 2.68 -12.49
CA GLU A 19 -1.22 2.52 -12.40
C GLU A 19 -0.74 3.08 -11.07
N PHE A 20 -0.29 2.20 -10.19
CA PHE A 20 0.20 2.59 -8.89
C PHE A 20 1.70 2.79 -8.94
N LEU A 21 2.18 3.80 -8.23
CA LEU A 21 3.62 4.03 -8.10
C LEU A 21 4.22 2.98 -7.17
N GLY A 22 5.45 2.56 -7.49
CA GLY A 22 6.12 1.54 -6.72
C GLY A 22 5.87 0.17 -7.31
N PRO A 23 6.02 -0.91 -6.57
CA PRO A 23 6.24 -1.00 -5.12
C PRO A 23 7.64 -0.61 -4.71
N ILE A 24 7.74 0.06 -3.57
CA ILE A 24 9.04 0.39 -2.98
C ILE A 24 9.02 -0.07 -1.54
N GLY A 25 10.21 -0.30 -1.00
CA GLY A 25 10.30 -0.71 0.39
C GLY A 25 9.65 0.32 1.29
N LEU A 26 8.92 -0.14 2.28
CA LEU A 26 8.22 0.76 3.17
C LEU A 26 9.18 1.73 3.84
N SER A 27 10.37 1.25 4.20
CA SER A 27 11.36 2.09 4.85
C SER A 27 11.97 3.12 3.91
N GLU A 28 11.73 2.96 2.62
CA GLU A 28 12.26 3.89 1.62
C GLU A 28 11.19 4.84 1.12
N TRP A 29 10.05 4.87 1.79
CA TRP A 29 8.96 5.74 1.41
C TRP A 29 9.42 7.18 1.39
N GLY A 30 9.09 7.86 0.32
CA GLY A 30 9.56 9.21 0.12
C GLY A 30 8.63 10.26 0.70
N PRO A 31 8.48 11.38 0.00
CA PRO A 31 7.72 12.49 0.56
C PRO A 31 6.25 12.15 0.77
N PRO A 32 5.61 12.83 1.68
CA PRO A 32 4.20 12.57 1.96
C PRO A 32 3.33 12.94 0.77
N MET A 33 2.20 12.28 0.69
CA MET A 33 1.21 12.58 -0.32
C MET A 33 -0.11 12.83 0.35
N ASP A 34 -0.90 13.71 -0.24
CA ASP A 34 -2.13 14.12 0.38
C ASP A 34 -3.19 13.05 0.36
N LYS A 35 -3.75 12.79 -0.76
CA LYS A 35 -4.91 11.90 -0.85
C LYS A 35 -4.54 10.73 -1.71
N VAL A 36 -4.57 9.55 -1.13
CA VAL A 36 -4.08 8.37 -1.82
C VAL A 36 -4.88 7.13 -1.48
N VAL A 37 -4.85 6.18 -2.40
CA VAL A 37 -5.14 4.79 -2.11
C VAL A 37 -3.79 4.11 -2.14
N TYR A 38 -3.52 3.28 -1.14
CA TYR A 38 -2.22 2.63 -1.05
C TYR A 38 -2.39 1.13 -0.89
N ILE A 39 -1.36 0.40 -1.28
CA ILE A 39 -1.37 -1.05 -1.19
C ILE A 39 -0.09 -1.49 -0.52
N ILE A 40 -0.24 -2.40 0.42
CA ILE A 40 0.89 -3.00 1.12
C ILE A 40 1.12 -4.39 0.54
N PHE A 41 2.35 -4.66 0.17
CA PHE A 41 2.75 -5.95 -0.40
C PHE A 41 3.85 -6.57 0.43
N THR A 42 3.98 -7.88 0.30
CA THR A 42 5.20 -8.56 0.69
C THR A 42 5.75 -9.24 -0.55
N LYS A 43 7.04 -9.52 -0.55
CA LYS A 43 7.70 -10.10 -1.70
C LYS A 43 8.19 -11.49 -1.36
N ASN A 44 7.84 -12.45 -2.19
CA ASN A 44 8.29 -13.82 -2.02
C ASN A 44 8.95 -14.22 -3.32
N LYS A 45 10.30 -14.33 -3.27
CA LYS A 45 11.09 -14.54 -4.46
C LYS A 45 10.86 -13.35 -5.36
N GLU A 46 10.39 -13.47 -6.52
CA GLU A 46 10.20 -12.31 -7.37
C GLU A 46 8.74 -11.90 -7.48
N VAL A 47 7.90 -12.41 -6.60
CA VAL A 47 6.47 -12.18 -6.68
C VAL A 47 5.99 -11.31 -5.53
N PHE A 48 5.23 -10.27 -5.86
CA PHE A 48 4.61 -9.40 -4.85
C PHE A 48 3.23 -9.94 -4.52
N ASN A 49 2.98 -10.11 -3.23
CA ASN A 49 1.69 -10.57 -2.75
C ASN A 49 1.02 -9.44 -1.99
N MET A 50 -0.23 -9.17 -2.33
CA MET A 50 -0.96 -8.07 -1.73
C MET A 50 -1.43 -8.43 -0.34
N LEU A 51 -1.08 -7.60 0.63
CA LEU A 51 -1.48 -7.84 2.01
C LEU A 51 -2.63 -6.94 2.44
N TYR A 52 -2.68 -5.71 1.94
CA TYR A 52 -3.64 -4.76 2.46
C TYR A 52 -3.83 -3.61 1.49
N VAL A 53 -5.07 -3.11 1.40
CA VAL A 53 -5.37 -1.92 0.64
C VAL A 53 -6.03 -0.93 1.58
N GLY A 54 -5.54 0.30 1.58
CA GLY A 54 -6.11 1.33 2.42
C GLY A 54 -6.17 2.66 1.70
N GLU A 55 -6.70 3.66 2.37
CA GLU A 55 -6.76 5.00 1.82
C GLU A 55 -6.42 5.99 2.91
N SER A 56 -6.00 7.17 2.51
CA SER A 56 -5.67 8.20 3.48
C SER A 56 -5.76 9.57 2.83
N ASP A 57 -6.09 10.58 3.62
CA ASP A 57 -6.02 11.95 3.15
C ASP A 57 -4.76 12.63 3.67
N LYS A 58 -3.89 11.92 4.36
CA LYS A 58 -2.57 12.45 4.71
C LYS A 58 -1.64 11.31 5.13
N THR A 59 -0.47 11.32 4.53
CA THR A 59 0.56 10.34 4.86
C THR A 59 1.83 11.05 5.26
N GLU A 60 1.67 12.24 5.83
CA GLU A 60 2.83 13.10 6.04
C GLU A 60 3.68 12.69 7.22
N GLU A 61 3.15 11.91 8.14
CA GLU A 61 3.94 11.49 9.27
C GLU A 61 4.80 10.32 8.92
N LEU A 62 6.05 10.36 9.34
CA LEU A 62 6.97 9.30 9.03
C LEU A 62 6.50 7.95 9.53
N ASP A 63 5.82 7.93 10.67
CA ASP A 63 5.38 6.67 11.23
C ASP A 63 3.91 6.35 10.92
N PHE A 64 3.35 7.02 9.91
CA PHE A 64 1.96 6.81 9.54
C PHE A 64 1.64 5.33 9.37
N PHE A 65 2.46 4.63 8.60
CA PHE A 65 2.18 3.23 8.31
C PHE A 65 2.44 2.34 9.51
N ILE A 66 3.44 2.65 10.29
CA ILE A 66 3.77 1.85 11.46
C ILE A 66 2.66 1.92 12.51
N LYS A 67 2.01 3.06 12.58
CA LYS A 67 0.92 3.25 13.53
C LYS A 67 -0.40 2.64 13.08
N ASN A 68 -0.46 2.17 11.85
CA ASN A 68 -1.69 1.59 11.36
C ASN A 68 -2.04 0.35 12.17
N PRO A 69 -3.31 0.20 12.56
CA PRO A 69 -3.71 -0.98 13.36
C PRO A 69 -3.43 -2.30 12.67
N LYS A 70 -3.29 -2.28 11.35
CA LYS A 70 -3.03 -3.51 10.61
C LYS A 70 -1.55 -3.81 10.45
N PHE A 71 -0.69 -2.96 10.99
CA PHE A 71 0.74 -3.16 10.84
C PHE A 71 1.20 -4.53 11.34
N LYS A 72 0.63 -4.98 12.43
CA LYS A 72 0.97 -6.29 12.96
C LYS A 72 0.63 -7.39 11.99
N CYS A 73 -0.49 -7.25 11.29
CA CYS A 73 -0.88 -8.23 10.29
C CYS A 73 0.14 -8.25 9.16
N TRP A 74 0.58 -7.08 8.73
CA TRP A 74 1.57 -6.99 7.65
C TRP A 74 2.86 -7.68 8.07
N ILE A 75 3.35 -7.38 9.26
CA ILE A 75 4.59 -7.96 9.76
C ILE A 75 4.47 -9.47 9.88
N SER A 76 3.33 -9.93 10.36
CA SER A 76 3.10 -11.35 10.54
C SER A 76 3.24 -12.11 9.22
N HIS A 77 2.73 -11.54 8.15
CA HIS A 77 2.77 -12.22 6.87
C HIS A 77 4.06 -11.96 6.08
N ALA A 78 4.72 -10.84 6.35
CA ALA A 78 5.95 -10.51 5.65
C ALA A 78 7.18 -11.13 6.31
N GLY A 79 7.09 -11.42 7.59
CA GLY A 79 8.21 -11.97 8.33
C GLY A 79 9.05 -10.92 8.99
N ASN A 80 9.28 -9.80 8.34
CA ASN A 80 9.99 -8.68 8.95
C ASN A 80 9.65 -7.42 8.17
N GLU A 81 10.02 -6.30 8.75
CA GLU A 81 9.64 -5.01 8.19
C GLU A 81 10.30 -4.74 6.84
N GLU A 82 11.47 -5.30 6.63
CA GLU A 82 12.20 -5.06 5.40
C GLU A 82 11.55 -5.72 4.20
N ASN A 83 10.60 -6.62 4.45
CA ASN A 83 9.91 -7.30 3.38
C ASN A 83 8.53 -6.73 3.14
N ILE A 84 8.29 -5.51 3.58
CA ILE A 84 7.03 -4.81 3.35
C ILE A 84 7.26 -3.74 2.30
N TYR A 85 6.40 -3.74 1.30
CA TYR A 85 6.51 -2.82 0.17
C TYR A 85 5.23 -2.01 0.03
N LEU A 86 5.36 -0.84 -0.55
CA LEU A 86 4.26 0.11 -0.64
C LEU A 86 4.06 0.56 -2.07
N SER A 87 2.82 0.58 -2.51
CA SER A 87 2.45 1.21 -3.78
C SER A 87 1.38 2.25 -3.51
N ILE A 88 1.38 3.32 -4.27
CA ILE A 88 0.49 4.44 -4.04
C ILE A 88 -0.17 4.90 -5.33
N TYR A 89 -1.44 5.21 -5.24
CA TYR A 89 -2.18 5.82 -6.32
C TYR A 89 -2.67 7.19 -5.83
N PRO A 90 -2.05 8.29 -6.26
CA PRO A 90 -2.49 9.61 -5.82
C PRO A 90 -3.86 9.94 -6.41
N MET A 91 -4.72 10.47 -5.59
CA MET A 91 -6.06 10.85 -6.01
C MET A 91 -6.32 12.29 -5.59
N TRP A 92 -5.70 13.22 -6.31
CA TRP A 92 -5.78 14.64 -5.97
C TRP A 92 -7.24 15.09 -5.92
N GLU A 93 -7.56 15.85 -4.90
CA GLU A 93 -8.90 16.45 -4.77
C GLU A 93 -10.03 15.42 -4.69
N SER A 94 -9.72 14.21 -4.30
CA SER A 94 -10.75 13.21 -4.14
C SER A 94 -11.37 13.30 -2.76
N SER A 95 -12.60 12.80 -2.66
CA SER A 95 -13.26 12.67 -1.37
C SER A 95 -12.87 11.32 -0.77
N GLU A 96 -13.12 11.19 0.52
CA GLU A 96 -12.87 9.93 1.19
C GLU A 96 -13.71 8.83 0.56
N SER A 97 -14.93 9.15 0.17
CA SER A 97 -15.81 8.19 -0.44
C SER A 97 -15.23 7.64 -1.73
N GLU A 98 -14.65 8.52 -2.54
CA GLU A 98 -14.04 8.07 -3.79
C GLU A 98 -12.86 7.15 -3.54
N ARG A 99 -12.05 7.50 -2.54
CA ARG A 99 -10.88 6.67 -2.22
C ARG A 99 -11.31 5.31 -1.67
N LEU A 100 -12.35 5.32 -0.84
CA LEU A 100 -12.86 4.07 -0.28
C LEU A 100 -13.46 3.18 -1.36
N GLN A 101 -14.11 3.78 -2.35
CA GLN A 101 -14.68 3.00 -3.43
C GLN A 101 -13.60 2.30 -4.24
N LEU A 102 -12.52 2.99 -4.53
CA LEU A 102 -11.42 2.37 -5.25
C LEU A 102 -10.79 1.27 -4.42
N ALA A 103 -10.54 1.57 -3.15
CA ALA A 103 -9.96 0.56 -2.27
C ALA A 103 -10.84 -0.68 -2.21
N GLN A 104 -12.15 -0.48 -2.14
CA GLN A 104 -13.07 -1.61 -2.05
C GLN A 104 -13.07 -2.44 -3.32
N LYS A 105 -12.94 -1.81 -4.46
CA LYS A 105 -12.87 -2.53 -5.72
C LYS A 105 -11.66 -3.46 -5.73
N ILE A 106 -10.54 -2.96 -5.23
CA ILE A 106 -9.33 -3.75 -5.20
C ILE A 106 -9.47 -4.88 -4.19
N VAL A 107 -10.04 -4.58 -3.04
CA VAL A 107 -10.25 -5.61 -2.02
C VAL A 107 -11.15 -6.71 -2.56
N ASN A 108 -12.20 -6.34 -3.28
CA ASN A 108 -13.12 -7.34 -3.82
C ASN A 108 -12.46 -8.25 -4.83
N LYS A 109 -11.51 -7.71 -5.57
CA LYS A 109 -10.85 -8.50 -6.61
C LYS A 109 -9.75 -9.38 -6.04
N TYR A 110 -8.93 -8.83 -5.16
CA TYR A 110 -7.72 -9.52 -4.71
C TYR A 110 -7.84 -10.14 -3.32
N GLU A 111 -8.80 -9.69 -2.53
CA GLU A 111 -9.05 -10.25 -1.20
C GLU A 111 -7.80 -10.32 -0.33
N PRO A 112 -7.13 -9.17 -0.12
CA PRO A 112 -5.88 -9.20 0.64
C PRO A 112 -6.15 -9.66 2.07
N ILE A 113 -5.23 -10.46 2.59
CA ILE A 113 -5.46 -11.10 3.87
C ILE A 113 -5.65 -10.13 5.02
N CYS A 114 -4.96 -9.02 5.01
CA CYS A 114 -5.03 -8.08 6.12
C CYS A 114 -6.23 -7.15 6.05
N ASN A 115 -7.02 -7.24 4.98
CA ASN A 115 -8.29 -6.54 4.93
C ASN A 115 -9.43 -7.38 5.48
N GLN A 116 -9.15 -8.60 5.91
CA GLN A 116 -10.16 -9.51 6.45
C GLN A 116 -10.34 -9.29 7.93
N ALA A 117 -10.71 -8.07 8.27
CA ALA A 117 -10.74 -7.68 9.67
C ALA A 117 -11.85 -8.34 10.48
N VAL A 118 -12.89 -8.71 9.78
CA VAL A 118 -14.03 -9.32 10.49
C VAL A 118 -13.62 -10.60 11.17
N GLU A 119 -12.77 -11.37 10.51
CA GLU A 119 -12.33 -12.61 11.08
C GLU A 119 -11.46 -12.39 12.27
N ASP A 120 -10.62 -11.37 12.21
CA ASP A 120 -9.75 -11.04 13.31
C ASP A 120 -10.55 -10.67 14.53
N SER A 121 -11.60 -9.90 14.32
CA SER A 121 -12.35 -9.43 15.46
C SER A 121 -13.16 -10.54 16.13
N LYS A 122 -13.40 -11.61 15.44
CA LYS A 122 -14.09 -12.72 16.03
C LYS A 122 -13.22 -13.52 16.93
N ASN A 123 -11.96 -13.43 16.71
CA ASN A 123 -11.02 -14.20 17.48
C ASN A 123 -10.41 -13.39 18.58
#